data_b437a79f4f31fe73fd2fb0864c8071b9
#
_entry.id   b437a79f4f31fe73fd2fb0864c8071b9
#
_cell.length_a   1.000
_cell.length_b   1.000
_cell.length_c   1.000
_cell.angle_alpha   90.00
_cell.angle_beta   90.00
_cell.angle_gamma   90.00
#
_symmetry.space_group_name_H-M   'P 1'
#
loop_
_entity.id
_entity.type
_entity.pdbx_description
1 polymer ?
#
loop_
_entity_poly.entity_id
_entity_poly.type
_entity_poly.pdbx_seq_one_letter_code
_entity_poly.pdbx_strand_id
1 'polypeptide(L)'
;ATELADYFSVSRETIRRDLNTLSENGSIKKGFGGAIAVNDFTTLPIDSRLLDEHDAKKRIARKALSFIPEHGFIYLDTGSTTLSLALELKNLSGYTIITNSIPVLTTLIDSKNHLIFLGGECNAEIMCSVGVQVIELLKTLRVDIAFLGSAGFEQHHGPATNAFADGQIKSCAISCAQTSIVLCDSRKAKYSSFQQYASWNEIDHLISDTDFPQEFADKLQEFTNVILV
;
A
#
# COMPACT_ATOMS: atom_id res chain seq x y z
N ALA A 1 -18.70 19.76 17.08
CA ALA A 1 -18.81 20.71 15.95
C ALA A 1 -18.64 22.16 16.41
N THR A 2 -19.20 22.54 17.58
CA THR A 2 -19.08 23.91 18.10
C THR A 2 -17.62 24.29 18.37
N GLU A 3 -16.90 23.49 19.12
CA GLU A 3 -15.47 23.70 19.42
C GLU A 3 -14.61 23.84 18.16
N LEU A 4 -14.86 23.01 17.14
CA LEU A 4 -14.16 23.10 15.86
C LEU A 4 -14.53 24.39 15.10
N ALA A 5 -15.79 24.79 15.12
CA ALA A 5 -16.24 26.03 14.49
C ALA A 5 -15.54 27.25 15.11
N ASP A 6 -15.44 27.27 16.44
CA ASP A 6 -14.76 28.31 17.19
C ASP A 6 -13.24 28.28 16.93
N TYR A 7 -12.63 27.09 16.95
CA TYR A 7 -11.19 26.90 16.70
C TYR A 7 -10.75 27.37 15.30
N PHE A 8 -11.52 26.99 14.26
CA PHE A 8 -11.21 27.36 12.86
C PHE A 8 -11.86 28.68 12.43
N SER A 9 -12.61 29.36 13.31
CA SER A 9 -13.31 30.63 13.00
C SER A 9 -14.24 30.51 11.77
N VAL A 10 -14.97 29.42 11.66
CA VAL A 10 -15.92 29.13 10.57
C VAL A 10 -17.33 28.82 11.13
N SER A 11 -18.34 28.78 10.25
CA SER A 11 -19.71 28.44 10.67
C SER A 11 -19.83 26.97 11.11
N ARG A 12 -20.73 26.67 12.02
CA ARG A 12 -21.09 25.30 12.41
C ARG A 12 -21.54 24.46 11.21
N GLU A 13 -22.19 25.08 10.24
CA GLU A 13 -22.63 24.40 9.02
C GLU A 13 -21.45 24.01 8.12
N THR A 14 -20.42 24.84 8.04
CA THR A 14 -19.15 24.51 7.38
C THR A 14 -18.53 23.28 8.02
N ILE A 15 -18.37 23.28 9.35
CA ILE A 15 -17.84 22.12 10.09
C ILE A 15 -18.69 20.86 9.88
N ARG A 16 -20.04 20.99 9.87
CA ARG A 16 -20.91 19.82 9.61
C ARG A 16 -20.69 19.24 8.21
N ARG A 17 -20.53 20.10 7.20
CA ARG A 17 -20.25 19.67 5.82
C ARG A 17 -18.88 18.98 5.74
N ASP A 18 -17.86 19.57 6.34
CA ASP A 18 -16.52 19.01 6.35
C ASP A 18 -16.47 17.65 7.08
N LEU A 19 -17.11 17.55 8.25
CA LEU A 19 -17.27 16.29 8.96
C LEU A 19 -18.11 15.26 8.19
N ASN A 20 -19.07 15.68 7.34
CA ASN A 20 -19.79 14.77 6.46
C ASN A 20 -18.82 14.19 5.41
N THR A 21 -18.10 15.07 4.72
CA THR A 21 -17.11 14.68 3.72
C THR A 21 -16.04 13.76 4.30
N LEU A 22 -15.47 14.11 5.46
CA LEU A 22 -14.50 13.27 6.15
C LEU A 22 -15.07 11.92 6.60
N SER A 23 -16.35 11.87 6.96
CA SER A 23 -17.03 10.63 7.33
C SER A 23 -17.33 9.75 6.11
N GLU A 24 -17.72 10.35 4.99
CA GLU A 24 -17.94 9.67 3.71
C GLU A 24 -16.63 9.09 3.16
N ASN A 25 -15.52 9.81 3.36
CA ASN A 25 -14.18 9.36 3.01
C ASN A 25 -13.58 8.37 4.03
N GLY A 26 -14.32 8.00 5.08
CA GLY A 26 -13.85 7.07 6.11
C GLY A 26 -12.78 7.61 7.05
N SER A 27 -12.42 8.90 6.97
CA SER A 27 -11.39 9.51 7.82
C SER A 27 -11.82 9.69 9.26
N ILE A 28 -13.14 9.75 9.51
CA ILE A 28 -13.72 9.86 10.84
C ILE A 28 -14.96 8.98 10.97
N LYS A 29 -15.25 8.53 12.20
CA LYS A 29 -16.55 7.98 12.59
C LYS A 29 -17.32 9.03 13.38
N LYS A 30 -18.56 9.34 12.95
CA LYS A 30 -19.46 10.22 13.68
C LYS A 30 -20.06 9.49 14.87
N GLY A 31 -20.06 10.13 16.03
CA GLY A 31 -20.74 9.70 17.25
C GLY A 31 -21.70 10.77 17.78
N PHE A 32 -22.41 10.44 18.86
CA PHE A 32 -23.29 11.38 19.54
C PHE A 32 -22.46 12.58 20.06
N GLY A 33 -22.70 13.78 19.51
CA GLY A 33 -22.04 15.02 19.93
C GLY A 33 -20.67 15.31 19.33
N GLY A 34 -20.10 14.42 18.47
CA GLY A 34 -18.77 14.62 17.91
C GLY A 34 -18.39 13.70 16.77
N ALA A 35 -17.13 13.77 16.41
CA ALA A 35 -16.49 12.84 15.48
C ALA A 35 -15.18 12.36 16.10
N ILE A 36 -14.86 11.11 15.86
CA ILE A 36 -13.60 10.47 16.31
C ILE A 36 -12.82 10.19 15.05
N ALA A 37 -11.53 10.56 15.03
CA ALA A 37 -10.62 10.13 13.97
C ALA A 37 -10.65 8.60 13.89
N VAL A 38 -10.70 8.10 12.67
CA VAL A 38 -10.51 6.67 12.44
C VAL A 38 -9.08 6.37 12.88
N ASN A 39 -8.90 5.47 13.82
CA ASN A 39 -7.58 5.12 14.36
C ASN A 39 -6.63 4.72 13.22
N ASP A 40 -5.34 4.91 13.44
CA ASP A 40 -4.25 4.56 12.50
C ASP A 40 -4.33 3.14 11.94
N PHE A 41 -5.04 2.24 12.63
CA PHE A 41 -5.27 0.85 12.22
C PHE A 41 -6.49 0.64 11.30
N THR A 42 -7.29 1.68 10.98
CA THR A 42 -8.42 1.54 10.07
C THR A 42 -7.97 1.80 8.63
N THR A 43 -8.15 0.80 7.79
CA THR A 43 -7.83 0.92 6.37
C THR A 43 -8.95 1.66 5.62
N LEU A 44 -8.64 2.80 5.02
CA LEU A 44 -9.58 3.51 4.13
C LEU A 44 -9.83 2.70 2.85
N PRO A 45 -11.00 2.86 2.20
CA PRO A 45 -11.25 2.26 0.88
C PRO A 45 -10.13 2.57 -0.11
N ILE A 46 -9.81 1.60 -0.96
CA ILE A 46 -8.66 1.71 -1.87
C ILE A 46 -8.80 2.87 -2.86
N ASP A 47 -10.02 3.16 -3.31
CA ASP A 47 -10.29 4.27 -4.23
C ASP A 47 -9.95 5.62 -3.60
N SER A 48 -10.34 5.83 -2.34
CA SER A 48 -9.98 7.05 -1.59
C SER A 48 -8.46 7.14 -1.42
N ARG A 49 -7.79 6.04 -1.10
CA ARG A 49 -6.33 5.98 -0.96
C ARG A 49 -5.60 6.18 -2.29
N LEU A 50 -6.18 5.77 -3.41
CA LEU A 50 -5.59 5.94 -4.74
C LEU A 50 -5.57 7.42 -5.17
N LEU A 51 -6.64 8.16 -4.86
CA LEU A 51 -6.74 9.59 -5.15
C LEU A 51 -5.84 10.43 -4.24
N ASP A 52 -5.63 9.98 -3.03
CA ASP A 52 -4.78 10.63 -2.05
C ASP A 52 -3.30 10.44 -2.43
N GLU A 53 -2.52 11.53 -2.46
CA GLU A 53 -1.11 11.53 -2.94
C GLU A 53 -0.94 10.92 -4.33
N HIS A 54 -1.88 11.16 -5.23
CA HIS A 54 -1.93 10.54 -6.56
C HIS A 54 -0.63 10.76 -7.35
N ASP A 55 -0.12 11.99 -7.39
CA ASP A 55 1.07 12.33 -8.16
C ASP A 55 2.34 11.70 -7.58
N ALA A 56 2.47 11.65 -6.25
CA ALA A 56 3.56 10.97 -5.58
C ALA A 56 3.56 9.46 -5.92
N LYS A 57 2.41 8.79 -5.78
CA LYS A 57 2.27 7.36 -6.11
C LYS A 57 2.56 7.07 -7.58
N LYS A 58 2.19 7.99 -8.48
CA LYS A 58 2.51 7.85 -9.90
C LYS A 58 4.01 7.96 -10.18
N ARG A 59 4.73 8.89 -9.52
CA ARG A 59 6.20 8.96 -9.63
C ARG A 59 6.87 7.70 -9.08
N ILE A 60 6.44 7.23 -7.90
CA ILE A 60 6.90 5.99 -7.29
C ILE A 60 6.68 4.80 -8.24
N ALA A 61 5.47 4.66 -8.79
CA ALA A 61 5.13 3.59 -9.73
C ALA A 61 6.01 3.61 -10.99
N ARG A 62 6.24 4.77 -11.58
CA ARG A 62 7.12 4.92 -12.75
C ARG A 62 8.57 4.57 -12.44
N LYS A 63 9.05 4.94 -11.26
CA LYS A 63 10.40 4.53 -10.83
C LYS A 63 10.48 3.02 -10.63
N ALA A 64 9.44 2.41 -10.05
CA ALA A 64 9.37 0.97 -9.84
C ALA A 64 9.49 0.17 -11.15
N LEU A 65 8.95 0.67 -12.28
CA LEU A 65 9.09 0.03 -13.58
C LEU A 65 10.55 -0.21 -13.98
N SER A 66 11.47 0.67 -13.59
CA SER A 66 12.89 0.52 -13.95
C SER A 66 13.61 -0.66 -13.28
N PHE A 67 12.96 -1.32 -12.34
CA PHE A 67 13.48 -2.52 -11.64
C PHE A 67 12.98 -3.81 -12.26
N ILE A 68 11.99 -3.77 -13.13
CA ILE A 68 11.36 -4.96 -13.68
C ILE A 68 12.22 -5.49 -14.83
N PRO A 69 12.72 -6.74 -14.75
CA PRO A 69 13.45 -7.33 -15.86
C PRO A 69 12.54 -7.61 -17.07
N GLU A 70 13.11 -7.67 -18.26
CA GLU A 70 12.36 -8.06 -19.45
C GLU A 70 11.74 -9.46 -19.26
N HIS A 71 10.46 -9.58 -19.61
CA HIS A 71 9.67 -10.81 -19.43
C HIS A 71 9.60 -11.33 -17.99
N GLY A 72 9.80 -10.45 -17.01
CA GLY A 72 9.90 -10.80 -15.59
C GLY A 72 8.61 -11.35 -14.98
N PHE A 73 8.81 -12.16 -13.94
CA PHE A 73 7.75 -12.63 -13.03
C PHE A 73 7.62 -11.65 -11.88
N ILE A 74 6.47 -11.00 -11.76
CA ILE A 74 6.23 -9.87 -10.85
C ILE A 74 5.15 -10.26 -9.85
N TYR A 75 5.43 -10.15 -8.57
CA TYR A 75 4.37 -10.15 -7.56
C TYR A 75 3.94 -8.72 -7.27
N LEU A 76 2.64 -8.44 -7.42
CA LEU A 76 2.00 -7.18 -7.02
C LEU A 76 1.09 -7.39 -5.84
N ASP A 77 1.43 -6.78 -4.74
CA ASP A 77 0.70 -6.80 -3.49
C ASP A 77 -0.58 -5.92 -3.51
N THR A 78 -1.40 -6.03 -2.49
CA THR A 78 -2.55 -5.15 -2.30
C THR A 78 -2.14 -3.79 -1.71
N GLY A 79 -2.60 -2.71 -2.32
CA GLY A 79 -2.32 -1.35 -1.87
C GLY A 79 -2.55 -0.31 -2.97
N SER A 80 -2.74 0.95 -2.58
CA SER A 80 -2.97 2.02 -3.56
C SER A 80 -1.71 2.40 -4.36
N THR A 81 -0.52 2.28 -3.77
CA THR A 81 0.74 2.55 -4.49
C THR A 81 1.09 1.41 -5.46
N THR A 82 0.87 0.15 -5.06
CA THR A 82 1.02 -1.01 -5.95
C THR A 82 -0.03 -1.03 -7.05
N LEU A 83 -1.26 -0.55 -6.77
CA LEU A 83 -2.28 -0.34 -7.80
C LEU A 83 -1.86 0.74 -8.81
N SER A 84 -1.19 1.80 -8.37
CA SER A 84 -0.62 2.80 -9.29
C SER A 84 0.43 2.17 -10.23
N LEU A 85 1.22 1.22 -9.75
CA LEU A 85 2.14 0.45 -10.60
C LEU A 85 1.38 -0.46 -11.59
N ALA A 86 0.29 -1.09 -11.16
CA ALA A 86 -0.56 -1.88 -12.05
C ALA A 86 -1.15 -1.05 -13.19
N LEU A 87 -1.56 0.20 -12.92
CA LEU A 87 -2.04 1.14 -13.94
C LEU A 87 -0.97 1.46 -15.00
N GLU A 88 0.28 1.62 -14.62
CA GLU A 88 1.40 1.83 -15.57
C GLU A 88 1.69 0.51 -16.35
N LEU A 89 1.68 -0.65 -15.70
CA LEU A 89 1.89 -1.97 -16.31
C LEU A 89 0.78 -2.37 -17.29
N LYS A 90 -0.43 -1.84 -17.14
CA LYS A 90 -1.56 -2.11 -18.04
C LYS A 90 -1.23 -1.81 -19.51
N ASN A 91 -0.40 -0.81 -19.75
CA ASN A 91 -0.03 -0.35 -21.09
C ASN A 91 1.23 -1.05 -21.63
N LEU A 92 1.83 -1.93 -20.84
CA LEU A 92 3.00 -2.73 -21.20
C LEU A 92 2.59 -4.18 -21.47
N SER A 93 3.52 -4.98 -21.97
CA SER A 93 3.26 -6.39 -22.30
C SER A 93 4.50 -7.26 -22.10
N GLY A 94 4.28 -8.56 -21.99
CA GLY A 94 5.37 -9.56 -21.91
C GLY A 94 5.74 -9.96 -20.49
N TYR A 95 5.01 -9.47 -19.49
CA TYR A 95 5.22 -9.83 -18.08
C TYR A 95 4.25 -10.91 -17.62
N THR A 96 4.69 -11.69 -16.62
CA THR A 96 3.80 -12.54 -15.82
C THR A 96 3.58 -11.88 -14.48
N ILE A 97 2.33 -11.47 -14.20
CA ILE A 97 1.98 -10.73 -13.01
C ILE A 97 1.17 -11.63 -12.08
N ILE A 98 1.69 -11.83 -10.89
CA ILE A 98 1.08 -12.61 -9.81
C ILE A 98 0.51 -11.62 -8.78
N THR A 99 -0.73 -11.79 -8.36
CA THR A 99 -1.36 -10.92 -7.36
C THR A 99 -2.45 -11.64 -6.58
N ASN A 100 -2.65 -11.23 -5.34
CA ASN A 100 -3.83 -11.56 -4.55
C ASN A 100 -4.80 -10.36 -4.44
N SER A 101 -4.50 -9.23 -5.06
CA SER A 101 -5.28 -7.99 -5.03
C SER A 101 -6.40 -8.01 -6.08
N ILE A 102 -7.65 -7.84 -5.64
CA ILE A 102 -8.81 -7.72 -6.54
C ILE A 102 -8.70 -6.46 -7.41
N PRO A 103 -8.36 -5.26 -6.89
CA PRO A 103 -8.16 -4.07 -7.72
C PRO A 103 -7.06 -4.21 -8.76
N VAL A 104 -5.94 -4.86 -8.43
CA VAL A 104 -4.87 -5.14 -9.40
C VAL A 104 -5.37 -6.10 -10.47
N LEU A 105 -6.06 -7.19 -10.10
CA LEU A 105 -6.68 -8.12 -11.03
C LEU A 105 -7.62 -7.39 -12.01
N THR A 106 -8.57 -6.63 -11.51
CA THR A 106 -9.56 -5.91 -12.34
C THR A 106 -8.91 -4.86 -13.25
N THR A 107 -7.82 -4.22 -12.80
CA THR A 107 -7.06 -3.26 -13.61
C THR A 107 -6.36 -3.94 -14.78
N LEU A 108 -5.82 -5.14 -14.58
CA LEU A 108 -4.94 -5.81 -15.53
C LEU A 108 -5.63 -6.90 -16.35
N ILE A 109 -6.88 -7.25 -16.07
CA ILE A 109 -7.60 -8.36 -16.73
C ILE A 109 -7.64 -8.23 -18.26
N ASP A 110 -7.70 -7.00 -18.76
CA ASP A 110 -7.72 -6.69 -20.19
C ASP A 110 -6.33 -6.31 -20.74
N SER A 111 -5.27 -6.44 -19.95
CA SER A 111 -3.89 -6.15 -20.39
C SER A 111 -3.34 -7.27 -21.27
N LYS A 112 -2.21 -7.01 -21.94
CA LYS A 112 -1.47 -8.01 -22.73
C LYS A 112 -0.48 -8.82 -21.89
N ASN A 113 -0.54 -8.72 -20.57
CA ASN A 113 0.30 -9.46 -19.64
C ASN A 113 -0.36 -10.78 -19.24
N HIS A 114 0.45 -11.78 -18.92
CA HIS A 114 -0.06 -13.02 -18.33
C HIS A 114 -0.38 -12.75 -16.85
N LEU A 115 -1.60 -13.03 -16.41
CA LEU A 115 -2.08 -12.70 -15.09
C LEU A 115 -2.39 -13.98 -14.29
N ILE A 116 -1.78 -14.12 -13.13
CA ILE A 116 -2.03 -15.20 -12.18
C ILE A 116 -2.65 -14.59 -10.92
N PHE A 117 -3.92 -14.89 -10.66
CA PHE A 117 -4.58 -14.46 -9.44
C PHE A 117 -4.52 -15.57 -8.37
N LEU A 118 -3.97 -15.21 -7.22
CA LEU A 118 -3.90 -16.09 -6.05
C LEU A 118 -5.25 -16.09 -5.34
N GLY A 119 -6.12 -17.01 -5.73
CA GLY A 119 -7.46 -17.16 -5.15
C GLY A 119 -7.43 -17.67 -3.71
N GLY A 120 -8.53 -17.47 -2.99
CA GLY A 120 -8.67 -17.88 -1.58
C GLY A 120 -9.89 -17.25 -0.93
N GLU A 121 -9.88 -17.13 0.39
CA GLU A 121 -10.88 -16.36 1.13
C GLU A 121 -10.76 -14.87 0.78
N CYS A 122 -11.88 -14.18 0.55
CA CYS A 122 -11.88 -12.76 0.22
C CYS A 122 -12.00 -11.92 1.49
N ASN A 123 -11.03 -11.04 1.71
CA ASN A 123 -11.14 -9.96 2.68
C ASN A 123 -11.67 -8.70 1.97
N ALA A 124 -12.93 -8.35 2.27
CA ALA A 124 -13.61 -7.22 1.61
C ALA A 124 -13.07 -5.85 2.06
N GLU A 125 -12.48 -5.74 3.26
CA GLU A 125 -11.96 -4.48 3.79
C GLU A 125 -10.73 -4.01 3.02
N ILE A 126 -9.82 -4.95 2.71
CA ILE A 126 -8.58 -4.66 1.98
C ILE A 126 -8.64 -5.12 0.51
N MET A 127 -9.79 -5.64 0.07
CA MET A 127 -10.07 -6.04 -1.32
C MET A 127 -9.02 -7.02 -1.87
N CYS A 128 -8.73 -8.09 -1.14
CA CYS A 128 -7.79 -9.11 -1.60
C CYS A 128 -8.20 -10.52 -1.16
N SER A 129 -7.61 -11.53 -1.77
CA SER A 129 -7.67 -12.89 -1.25
C SER A 129 -6.64 -13.08 -0.14
N VAL A 130 -7.02 -13.86 0.87
CA VAL A 130 -6.21 -14.18 2.04
C VAL A 130 -6.33 -15.68 2.37
N GLY A 131 -5.60 -16.11 3.37
CA GLY A 131 -5.69 -17.45 3.92
C GLY A 131 -4.56 -18.38 3.47
N VAL A 132 -4.59 -19.59 4.03
CA VAL A 132 -3.52 -20.59 3.83
C VAL A 132 -3.35 -21.00 2.37
N GLN A 133 -4.42 -21.02 1.59
CA GLN A 133 -4.40 -21.38 0.17
C GLN A 133 -3.54 -20.41 -0.65
N VAL A 134 -3.65 -19.10 -0.36
CA VAL A 134 -2.81 -18.07 -1.01
C VAL A 134 -1.34 -18.31 -0.70
N ILE A 135 -1.02 -18.54 0.58
CA ILE A 135 0.35 -18.74 1.06
C ILE A 135 0.95 -20.02 0.46
N GLU A 136 0.22 -21.13 0.49
CA GLU A 136 0.71 -22.41 -0.03
C GLU A 136 0.93 -22.35 -1.55
N LEU A 137 0.03 -21.70 -2.30
CA LEU A 137 0.25 -21.50 -3.73
C LEU A 137 1.48 -20.60 -3.98
N LEU A 138 1.57 -19.47 -3.26
CA LEU A 138 2.69 -18.52 -3.42
C LEU A 138 4.05 -19.18 -3.12
N LYS A 139 4.14 -20.03 -2.11
CA LYS A 139 5.37 -20.80 -1.80
C LYS A 139 5.86 -21.70 -2.93
N THR A 140 4.98 -22.11 -3.83
CA THR A 140 5.37 -22.93 -5.00
C THR A 140 5.97 -22.11 -6.13
N LEU A 141 5.86 -20.79 -6.06
CA LEU A 141 6.31 -19.86 -7.08
C LEU A 141 7.67 -19.26 -6.74
N ARG A 142 8.36 -18.78 -7.76
CA ARG A 142 9.51 -17.89 -7.65
C ARG A 142 9.27 -16.70 -8.56
N VAL A 143 9.47 -15.51 -8.02
CA VAL A 143 9.32 -14.27 -8.77
C VAL A 143 10.64 -13.51 -8.82
N ASP A 144 10.86 -12.77 -9.90
CA ASP A 144 12.03 -11.93 -10.02
C ASP A 144 11.94 -10.74 -9.07
N ILE A 145 10.73 -10.23 -8.90
CA ILE A 145 10.51 -9.04 -8.09
C ILE A 145 9.14 -9.06 -7.39
N ALA A 146 9.13 -8.69 -6.12
CA ALA A 146 7.92 -8.44 -5.36
C ALA A 146 7.80 -6.96 -5.01
N PHE A 147 6.70 -6.34 -5.41
CA PHE A 147 6.34 -4.99 -5.02
C PHE A 147 5.29 -5.03 -3.91
N LEU A 148 5.63 -4.46 -2.77
CA LEU A 148 4.86 -4.51 -1.54
C LEU A 148 4.43 -3.12 -1.10
N GLY A 149 3.23 -3.00 -0.54
CA GLY A 149 2.77 -1.79 0.12
C GLY A 149 3.05 -1.81 1.61
N SER A 150 3.09 -0.63 2.23
CA SER A 150 3.07 -0.49 3.69
C SER A 150 1.94 0.43 4.13
N ALA A 151 1.28 0.08 5.23
CA ALA A 151 0.28 0.95 5.86
C ALA A 151 0.95 2.03 6.71
N GLY A 152 2.15 1.76 7.21
CA GLY A 152 3.00 2.66 7.99
C GLY A 152 4.09 1.86 8.69
N PHE A 153 5.08 2.54 9.25
CA PHE A 153 6.19 1.87 9.94
C PHE A 153 6.78 2.70 11.09
N GLU A 154 6.07 3.75 11.52
CA GLU A 154 6.44 4.46 12.73
C GLU A 154 6.48 3.50 13.92
N GLN A 155 7.55 3.54 14.72
CA GLN A 155 7.82 2.66 15.85
C GLN A 155 8.04 1.18 15.50
N HIS A 156 8.22 0.86 14.21
CA HIS A 156 8.58 -0.47 13.72
C HIS A 156 10.00 -0.51 13.17
N HIS A 157 10.60 -1.68 13.16
CA HIS A 157 11.91 -1.93 12.53
C HIS A 157 11.79 -2.44 11.09
N GLY A 158 10.65 -2.18 10.45
CA GLY A 158 10.33 -2.62 9.10
C GLY A 158 8.95 -2.17 8.65
N PRO A 159 8.57 -2.46 7.40
CA PRO A 159 7.26 -2.13 6.88
C PRO A 159 6.17 -2.95 7.57
N ALA A 160 4.98 -2.33 7.73
CA ALA A 160 3.91 -2.91 8.51
C ALA A 160 2.54 -2.79 7.81
N THR A 161 1.57 -3.57 8.28
CA THR A 161 0.20 -3.64 7.80
C THR A 161 -0.80 -3.68 8.96
N ASN A 162 -2.07 -3.37 8.66
CA ASN A 162 -3.15 -3.38 9.65
C ASN A 162 -3.92 -4.71 9.71
N ALA A 163 -3.64 -5.65 8.80
CA ALA A 163 -4.33 -6.94 8.73
C ALA A 163 -3.35 -8.11 8.88
N PHE A 164 -3.58 -8.97 9.88
CA PHE A 164 -2.68 -10.09 10.18
C PHE A 164 -2.49 -11.04 9.00
N ALA A 165 -3.59 -11.43 8.34
CA ALA A 165 -3.54 -12.32 7.18
C ALA A 165 -2.78 -11.71 5.98
N ASP A 166 -2.89 -10.39 5.78
CA ASP A 166 -2.14 -9.65 4.78
C ASP A 166 -0.63 -9.66 5.07
N GLY A 167 -0.26 -9.45 6.35
CA GLY A 167 1.13 -9.50 6.78
C GLY A 167 1.80 -10.84 6.51
N GLN A 168 1.09 -11.95 6.71
CA GLN A 168 1.60 -13.29 6.41
C GLN A 168 1.85 -13.50 4.92
N ILE A 169 0.99 -12.98 4.05
CA ILE A 169 1.15 -13.07 2.60
C ILE A 169 2.34 -12.22 2.13
N LYS A 170 2.49 -11.00 2.66
CA LYS A 170 3.62 -10.11 2.35
C LYS A 170 4.95 -10.76 2.75
N SER A 171 5.05 -11.32 3.94
CA SER A 171 6.25 -12.06 4.38
C SER A 171 6.55 -13.24 3.46
N CYS A 172 5.53 -13.99 3.04
CA CYS A 172 5.68 -15.08 2.09
C CYS A 172 6.17 -14.58 0.73
N ALA A 173 5.61 -13.48 0.21
CA ALA A 173 6.01 -12.90 -1.08
C ALA A 173 7.48 -12.48 -1.09
N ILE A 174 7.98 -11.88 0.00
CA ILE A 174 9.39 -11.55 0.17
C ILE A 174 10.25 -12.80 0.06
N SER A 175 9.89 -13.88 0.75
CA SER A 175 10.65 -15.14 0.74
C SER A 175 10.66 -15.84 -0.63
N CYS A 176 9.72 -15.53 -1.51
CA CYS A 176 9.58 -16.10 -2.85
C CYS A 176 10.22 -15.24 -3.95
N ALA A 177 10.64 -14.02 -3.63
CA ALA A 177 11.19 -13.06 -4.59
C ALA A 177 12.72 -13.07 -4.60
N GLN A 178 13.31 -12.73 -5.77
CA GLN A 178 14.74 -12.42 -5.85
C GLN A 178 15.04 -11.01 -5.37
N THR A 179 14.11 -10.08 -5.62
CA THR A 179 14.20 -8.69 -5.18
C THR A 179 12.86 -8.26 -4.55
N SER A 180 12.92 -7.68 -3.37
CA SER A 180 11.78 -7.17 -2.63
C SER A 180 11.82 -5.64 -2.56
N ILE A 181 10.74 -4.98 -3.02
CA ILE A 181 10.64 -3.52 -3.05
C ILE A 181 9.38 -3.06 -2.34
N VAL A 182 9.55 -2.19 -1.36
CA VAL A 182 8.43 -1.49 -0.70
C VAL A 182 8.15 -0.19 -1.44
N LEU A 183 6.89 0.01 -1.82
CA LEU A 183 6.36 1.22 -2.45
C LEU A 183 5.41 1.93 -1.50
N CYS A 184 5.75 3.12 -1.06
CA CYS A 184 4.85 3.91 -0.21
C CYS A 184 5.12 5.41 -0.30
N ASP A 185 4.09 6.21 -0.08
CA ASP A 185 4.25 7.66 0.05
C ASP A 185 4.89 8.04 1.40
N SER A 186 5.52 9.22 1.45
CA SER A 186 6.30 9.73 2.58
C SER A 186 5.55 9.79 3.91
N ARG A 187 4.22 9.93 3.88
CA ARG A 187 3.40 9.99 5.10
C ARG A 187 3.44 8.68 5.89
N LYS A 188 3.76 7.55 5.21
CA LYS A 188 3.87 6.24 5.86
C LYS A 188 5.00 6.17 6.89
N ALA A 189 5.98 7.04 6.78
CA ALA A 189 7.03 7.21 7.81
C ALA A 189 6.49 7.69 9.17
N LYS A 190 5.33 8.36 9.18
CA LYS A 190 4.70 8.95 10.37
C LYS A 190 3.47 8.19 10.87
N TYR A 191 3.10 7.10 10.19
CA TYR A 191 1.96 6.27 10.59
C TYR A 191 2.44 4.98 11.23
N SER A 192 1.88 4.67 12.39
CA SER A 192 2.03 3.37 13.02
C SER A 192 1.04 2.38 12.41
N SER A 193 1.35 1.10 12.43
CA SER A 193 0.49 0.03 11.95
C SER A 193 0.51 -1.14 12.91
N PHE A 194 -0.48 -2.02 12.78
CA PHE A 194 -0.70 -3.09 13.76
C PHE A 194 0.42 -4.13 13.76
N GLN A 195 0.90 -4.56 12.59
CA GLN A 195 1.83 -5.68 12.45
C GLN A 195 2.95 -5.38 11.47
N GLN A 196 4.18 -5.46 11.94
CA GLN A 196 5.36 -5.55 11.09
C GLN A 196 5.37 -6.89 10.34
N TYR A 197 5.60 -6.87 9.01
CA TYR A 197 5.62 -8.08 8.19
C TYR A 197 7.02 -8.48 7.69
N ALA A 198 8.00 -7.60 7.81
CA ALA A 198 9.40 -7.85 7.53
C ALA A 198 10.28 -6.89 8.33
N SER A 199 11.57 -7.18 8.47
CA SER A 199 12.58 -6.20 8.86
C SER A 199 13.11 -5.45 7.63
N TRP A 200 13.69 -4.26 7.83
CA TRP A 200 14.28 -3.52 6.70
C TRP A 200 15.44 -4.27 6.04
N ASN A 201 16.14 -5.15 6.75
CA ASN A 201 17.20 -6.01 6.20
C ASN A 201 16.68 -7.07 5.19
N GLU A 202 15.37 -7.33 5.19
CA GLU A 202 14.73 -8.27 4.27
C GLU A 202 14.17 -7.57 3.03
N ILE A 203 14.29 -6.24 2.96
CA ILE A 203 13.80 -5.39 1.87
C ILE A 203 15.00 -4.82 1.12
N ASP A 204 15.11 -5.10 -0.17
CA ASP A 204 16.22 -4.61 -1.00
C ASP A 204 16.10 -3.11 -1.28
N HIS A 205 14.87 -2.62 -1.53
CA HIS A 205 14.62 -1.21 -1.84
C HIS A 205 13.35 -0.68 -1.20
N LEU A 206 13.43 0.59 -0.75
CA LEU A 206 12.28 1.42 -0.45
C LEU A 206 12.20 2.53 -1.50
N ILE A 207 11.09 2.62 -2.23
CA ILE A 207 10.82 3.74 -3.15
C ILE A 207 9.73 4.62 -2.55
N SER A 208 10.06 5.89 -2.33
CA SER A 208 9.13 6.89 -1.79
C SER A 208 9.25 8.22 -2.55
N ASP A 209 8.39 9.16 -2.23
CA ASP A 209 8.47 10.53 -2.79
C ASP A 209 9.46 11.40 -2.02
N THR A 210 9.81 12.57 -2.61
CA THR A 210 10.81 13.49 -2.08
C THR A 210 10.44 14.14 -0.75
N ASP A 211 9.18 14.07 -0.32
CA ASP A 211 8.75 14.59 0.99
C ASP A 211 9.06 13.62 2.14
N PHE A 212 9.68 12.48 1.84
CA PHE A 212 10.11 11.51 2.84
C PHE A 212 11.15 12.15 3.79
N PRO A 213 11.01 11.98 5.12
CA PRO A 213 11.92 12.60 6.07
C PRO A 213 13.39 12.17 5.86
N GLN A 214 14.27 13.12 5.52
CA GLN A 214 15.65 12.83 5.15
C GLN A 214 16.41 12.11 6.26
N GLU A 215 16.29 12.56 7.52
CA GLU A 215 16.93 11.91 8.66
C GLU A 215 16.53 10.44 8.80
N PHE A 216 15.28 10.11 8.43
CA PHE A 216 14.81 8.74 8.47
C PHE A 216 15.30 7.94 7.26
N ALA A 217 15.35 8.55 6.07
CA ALA A 217 15.95 7.93 4.90
C ALA A 217 17.42 7.57 5.14
N ASP A 218 18.20 8.46 5.73
CA ASP A 218 19.62 8.25 6.05
C ASP A 218 19.81 7.05 7.00
N LYS A 219 18.96 6.93 8.03
CA LYS A 219 18.99 5.79 8.95
C LYS A 219 18.58 4.49 8.25
N LEU A 220 17.61 4.53 7.35
CA LEU A 220 17.18 3.34 6.63
C LEU A 220 18.21 2.84 5.62
N GLN A 221 19.04 3.70 5.07
CA GLN A 221 20.12 3.31 4.14
C GLN A 221 21.17 2.36 4.75
N GLU A 222 21.21 2.22 6.08
CA GLU A 222 22.02 1.18 6.73
C GLU A 222 21.47 -0.23 6.51
N PHE A 223 20.19 -0.37 6.15
CA PHE A 223 19.47 -1.65 6.08
C PHE A 223 18.89 -1.96 4.70
N THR A 224 18.44 -0.95 3.98
CA THR A 224 17.77 -1.06 2.67
C THR A 224 18.15 0.13 1.78
N ASN A 225 18.11 -0.05 0.47
CA ASN A 225 18.38 1.04 -0.46
C ASN A 225 17.15 1.97 -0.59
N VAL A 226 17.26 3.21 -0.10
CA VAL A 226 16.18 4.21 -0.14
C VAL A 226 16.31 5.06 -1.41
N ILE A 227 15.22 5.13 -2.18
CA ILE A 227 15.13 5.84 -3.45
C ILE A 227 13.98 6.84 -3.35
N LEU A 228 14.28 8.12 -3.47
CA LEU A 228 13.32 9.21 -3.41
C LEU A 228 13.07 9.79 -4.83
N VAL A 229 11.77 10.00 -5.19
CA VAL A 229 11.34 10.43 -6.54
C VAL A 229 10.26 11.50 -6.54
#